data_ee03e479aafdf468492eaaad1039a068
#
_entry.id   ee03e479aafdf468492eaaad1039a068
#
_cell.length_a   1.000
_cell.length_b   1.000
_cell.length_c   1.000
_cell.angle_alpha   90.00
_cell.angle_beta   90.00
_cell.angle_gamma   90.00
#
_symmetry.space_group_name_H-M   'P 1'
#
loop_
_entity.id
_entity.type
_entity.pdbx_description
1 polymer ?
#
loop_
_entity_poly.entity_id
_entity_poly.type
_entity_poly.pdbx_seq_one_letter_code
_entity_poly.pdbx_strand_id
1 'polypeptide(L)'
;PSAVHEREAQLHADSTADLMFTSGTTGRPKGVMAGHEPTIRAFTEWARVVGLGEGDRYLIINPFFHTFGYKAGWVAAFLCGATVFPHQVFDADAVLERIQSDRISFLPGPPTLFLSMLAHPRLAGFDLSSLRSAVTGAASVPPVLITRMREELGIRNVTTAYGLTECGGCATVCDPSDSAETIANTCGKALPGTEMRCVDAQ
;
A
#
# COMPACT_ATOMS: atom_id res chain seq x y z
N PRO A 1 -19.68 26.67 3.03
CA PRO A 1 -20.51 25.46 2.92
C PRO A 1 -21.20 25.35 1.56
N SER A 2 -21.84 26.45 1.01
CA SER A 2 -22.56 26.42 -0.27
C SER A 2 -21.65 26.07 -1.45
N ALA A 3 -20.46 26.68 -1.55
CA ALA A 3 -19.54 26.43 -2.66
C ALA A 3 -19.01 24.98 -2.69
N VAL A 4 -18.89 24.31 -1.55
CA VAL A 4 -18.53 22.89 -1.47
C VAL A 4 -19.68 22.03 -2.02
N HIS A 5 -20.90 22.26 -1.56
CA HIS A 5 -22.08 21.52 -2.04
C HIS A 5 -22.37 21.74 -3.54
N GLU A 6 -22.14 22.95 -4.04
CA GLU A 6 -22.23 23.24 -5.49
C GLU A 6 -21.21 22.44 -6.30
N ARG A 7 -20.00 22.28 -5.78
CA ARG A 7 -18.96 21.44 -6.44
C ARG A 7 -19.26 19.96 -6.33
N GLU A 8 -19.70 19.49 -5.16
CA GLU A 8 -20.11 18.10 -4.97
C GLU A 8 -21.22 17.70 -5.94
N ALA A 9 -22.20 18.56 -6.16
CA ALA A 9 -23.31 18.32 -7.09
C ALA A 9 -22.87 18.22 -8.57
N GLN A 10 -21.66 18.69 -8.91
CA GLN A 10 -21.09 18.63 -10.26
C GLN A 10 -20.18 17.40 -10.46
N LEU A 11 -19.89 16.62 -9.41
CA LEU A 11 -19.04 15.44 -9.53
C LEU A 11 -19.82 14.26 -10.11
N HIS A 12 -19.20 13.58 -11.04
CA HIS A 12 -19.69 12.34 -11.65
C HIS A 12 -18.64 11.23 -11.47
N ALA A 13 -19.06 10.00 -11.66
CA ALA A 13 -18.20 8.82 -11.49
C ALA A 13 -16.94 8.87 -12.39
N ASP A 14 -17.09 9.44 -13.59
CA ASP A 14 -16.02 9.61 -14.59
C ASP A 14 -15.24 10.93 -14.45
N SER A 15 -15.61 11.80 -13.49
CA SER A 15 -14.86 13.03 -13.23
C SER A 15 -13.43 12.70 -12.82
N THR A 16 -12.47 13.53 -13.27
CA THR A 16 -11.07 13.41 -12.87
C THR A 16 -10.91 13.68 -11.38
N ALA A 17 -10.40 12.70 -10.64
CA ALA A 17 -10.14 12.82 -9.21
C ALA A 17 -8.78 13.46 -8.92
N ASP A 18 -7.77 13.05 -9.67
CA ASP A 18 -6.40 13.55 -9.51
C ASP A 18 -5.59 13.53 -10.81
N LEU A 19 -4.52 14.33 -10.82
CA LEU A 19 -3.49 14.38 -11.84
C LEU A 19 -2.15 14.08 -11.18
N MET A 20 -1.56 12.93 -11.49
CA MET A 20 -0.25 12.54 -10.97
C MET A 20 0.79 12.56 -12.08
N PHE A 21 1.94 13.20 -11.83
CA PHE A 21 3.01 13.27 -12.81
C PHE A 21 4.01 12.13 -12.62
N THR A 22 4.35 11.46 -13.74
CA THR A 22 5.43 10.48 -13.81
C THR A 22 6.61 11.06 -14.57
N SER A 23 7.82 10.56 -14.29
CA SER A 23 9.06 11.05 -14.95
C SER A 23 9.08 10.86 -16.47
N GLY A 24 8.23 9.97 -16.97
CA GLY A 24 8.16 9.63 -18.39
C GLY A 24 9.45 8.97 -18.92
N THR A 25 9.31 7.99 -19.81
CA THR A 25 10.46 7.30 -20.46
C THR A 25 11.22 8.20 -21.45
N THR A 26 10.62 9.31 -21.87
CA THR A 26 11.18 10.26 -22.87
C THR A 26 11.78 11.52 -22.23
N GLY A 27 11.93 11.56 -20.89
CA GLY A 27 12.52 12.70 -20.17
C GLY A 27 11.57 13.88 -19.93
N ARG A 28 10.36 13.88 -20.48
CA ARG A 28 9.31 14.88 -20.14
C ARG A 28 8.30 14.24 -19.20
N PRO A 29 7.93 14.91 -18.08
CA PRO A 29 6.88 14.44 -17.19
C PRO A 29 5.56 14.26 -17.94
N LYS A 30 4.86 13.16 -17.64
CA LYS A 30 3.52 12.87 -18.18
C LYS A 30 2.50 12.96 -17.04
N GLY A 31 1.40 13.67 -17.28
CA GLY A 31 0.28 13.74 -16.35
C GLY A 31 -0.65 12.55 -16.56
N VAL A 32 -0.79 11.74 -15.54
CA VAL A 32 -1.75 10.63 -15.49
C VAL A 32 -3.04 11.14 -14.86
N MET A 33 -4.14 11.04 -15.59
CA MET A 33 -5.48 11.38 -15.09
C MET A 33 -6.13 10.14 -14.47
N ALA A 34 -6.58 10.24 -13.24
CA ALA A 34 -7.34 9.19 -12.59
C ALA A 34 -8.76 9.66 -12.26
N GLY A 35 -9.74 8.81 -12.54
CA GLY A 35 -11.14 9.08 -12.23
C GLY A 35 -11.51 8.71 -10.78
N HIS A 36 -12.62 9.26 -10.30
CA HIS A 36 -13.14 8.95 -8.96
C HIS A 36 -13.55 7.48 -8.84
N GLU A 37 -14.43 7.00 -9.70
CA GLU A 37 -14.98 5.64 -9.61
C GLU A 37 -13.89 4.56 -9.73
N PRO A 38 -12.98 4.59 -10.72
CA PRO A 38 -11.90 3.60 -10.79
C PRO A 38 -11.00 3.60 -9.54
N THR A 39 -10.70 4.78 -8.97
CA THR A 39 -9.88 4.90 -7.77
C THR A 39 -10.58 4.28 -6.56
N ILE A 40 -11.84 4.63 -6.32
CA ILE A 40 -12.63 4.11 -5.20
C ILE A 40 -12.75 2.60 -5.30
N ARG A 41 -13.14 2.09 -6.47
CA ARG A 41 -13.29 0.64 -6.72
C ARG A 41 -11.98 -0.12 -6.47
N ALA A 42 -10.89 0.33 -7.09
CA ALA A 42 -9.60 -0.36 -6.98
C ALA A 42 -9.09 -0.41 -5.53
N PHE A 43 -9.21 0.68 -4.78
CA PHE A 43 -8.67 0.73 -3.42
C PHE A 43 -9.63 0.22 -2.34
N THR A 44 -10.91 0.11 -2.61
CA THR A 44 -11.84 -0.71 -1.82
C THR A 44 -11.50 -2.20 -1.95
N GLU A 45 -11.28 -2.68 -3.17
CA GLU A 45 -10.90 -4.08 -3.39
C GLU A 45 -9.48 -4.40 -2.87
N TRP A 46 -8.55 -3.46 -3.05
CA TRP A 46 -7.20 -3.58 -2.48
C TRP A 46 -7.27 -3.73 -0.95
N ALA A 47 -7.98 -2.83 -0.27
CA ALA A 47 -8.14 -2.89 1.19
C ALA A 47 -8.70 -4.26 1.63
N ARG A 48 -9.72 -4.77 0.92
CA ARG A 48 -10.31 -6.08 1.19
C ARG A 48 -9.30 -7.22 1.05
N VAL A 49 -8.51 -7.23 -0.04
CA VAL A 49 -7.53 -8.31 -0.29
C VAL A 49 -6.39 -8.29 0.72
N VAL A 50 -5.84 -7.12 1.05
CA VAL A 50 -4.74 -7.01 2.03
C VAL A 50 -5.22 -7.09 3.48
N GLY A 51 -6.54 -7.17 3.69
CA GLY A 51 -7.16 -7.27 5.00
C GLY A 51 -7.09 -5.98 5.82
N LEU A 52 -7.09 -4.81 5.16
CA LEU A 52 -7.23 -3.51 5.83
C LEU A 52 -8.71 -3.22 6.07
N GLY A 53 -9.10 -2.80 7.28
CA GLY A 53 -10.49 -2.58 7.62
C GLY A 53 -10.71 -1.63 8.80
N GLU A 54 -11.97 -1.53 9.20
CA GLU A 54 -12.38 -0.73 10.36
C GLU A 54 -11.64 -1.18 11.63
N GLY A 55 -11.21 -0.22 12.42
CA GLY A 55 -10.44 -0.47 13.65
C GLY A 55 -8.94 -0.65 13.43
N ASP A 56 -8.47 -0.78 12.18
CA ASP A 56 -7.04 -0.81 11.92
C ASP A 56 -6.37 0.54 12.21
N ARG A 57 -5.14 0.44 12.67
CA ARG A 57 -4.24 1.55 12.96
C ARG A 57 -3.11 1.50 11.94
N TYR A 58 -3.25 2.32 10.90
CA TYR A 58 -2.43 2.28 9.70
C TYR A 58 -1.30 3.30 9.76
N LEU A 59 -0.06 2.84 9.96
CA LEU A 59 1.13 3.69 9.91
C LEU A 59 1.57 3.89 8.46
N ILE A 60 1.47 5.11 7.94
CA ILE A 60 1.83 5.43 6.56
C ILE A 60 3.13 6.22 6.54
N ILE A 61 4.19 5.59 6.07
CA ILE A 61 5.53 6.18 5.88
C ILE A 61 5.74 6.56 4.40
N ASN A 62 5.03 5.89 3.50
CA ASN A 62 5.12 6.17 2.08
C ASN A 62 4.68 7.61 1.76
N PRO A 63 5.40 8.31 0.88
CA PRO A 63 5.07 9.70 0.55
C PRO A 63 3.65 9.87 0.01
N PHE A 64 2.92 10.86 0.50
CA PHE A 64 1.54 11.15 0.10
C PHE A 64 1.40 11.69 -1.33
N PHE A 65 2.49 12.08 -1.97
CA PHE A 65 2.52 12.44 -3.38
C PHE A 65 2.75 11.25 -4.32
N HIS A 66 2.91 10.04 -3.80
CA HIS A 66 3.03 8.80 -4.56
C HIS A 66 1.80 7.92 -4.34
N THR A 67 1.35 7.17 -5.36
CA THR A 67 0.15 6.32 -5.31
C THR A 67 0.13 5.38 -4.11
N PHE A 68 1.28 4.88 -3.68
CA PHE A 68 1.37 3.98 -2.53
C PHE A 68 1.03 4.68 -1.20
N GLY A 69 1.49 5.91 -0.98
CA GLY A 69 1.12 6.67 0.23
C GLY A 69 -0.23 7.38 0.12
N TYR A 70 -0.62 7.75 -1.10
CA TYR A 70 -1.89 8.42 -1.38
C TYR A 70 -3.04 7.41 -1.47
N LYS A 71 -3.10 6.65 -2.57
CA LYS A 71 -4.27 5.81 -2.89
C LYS A 71 -4.33 4.54 -2.05
N ALA A 72 -3.24 3.75 -2.01
CA ALA A 72 -3.14 2.60 -1.12
C ALA A 72 -2.95 3.00 0.35
N GLY A 73 -2.56 4.24 0.62
CA GLY A 73 -2.43 4.80 1.95
C GLY A 73 -3.74 5.37 2.48
N TRP A 74 -3.82 6.70 2.59
CA TRP A 74 -4.92 7.34 3.31
C TRP A 74 -6.28 7.25 2.58
N VAL A 75 -6.32 7.17 1.23
CA VAL A 75 -7.60 6.95 0.52
C VAL A 75 -8.17 5.58 0.89
N ALA A 76 -7.38 4.51 0.78
CA ALA A 76 -7.82 3.17 1.17
C ALA A 76 -8.25 3.11 2.65
N ALA A 77 -7.49 3.77 3.54
CA ALA A 77 -7.84 3.85 4.96
C ALA A 77 -9.20 4.51 5.19
N PHE A 78 -9.49 5.63 4.52
CA PHE A 78 -10.78 6.30 4.63
C PHE A 78 -11.94 5.47 4.07
N LEU A 79 -11.72 4.78 2.94
CA LEU A 79 -12.74 3.91 2.33
C LEU A 79 -13.16 2.75 3.25
N CYS A 80 -12.26 2.24 4.08
CA CYS A 80 -12.55 1.09 4.95
C CYS A 80 -12.68 1.45 6.45
N GLY A 81 -12.59 2.73 6.84
CA GLY A 81 -12.74 3.17 8.23
C GLY A 81 -11.50 2.93 9.11
N ALA A 82 -10.32 2.76 8.51
CA ALA A 82 -9.08 2.63 9.27
C ALA A 82 -8.57 4.00 9.76
N THR A 83 -7.87 4.01 10.89
CA THR A 83 -7.25 5.23 11.43
C THR A 83 -5.87 5.44 10.82
N VAL A 84 -5.65 6.61 10.22
CA VAL A 84 -4.36 6.97 9.60
C VAL A 84 -3.41 7.55 10.63
N PHE A 85 -2.20 6.98 10.67
CA PHE A 85 -1.04 7.48 11.44
C PHE A 85 0.04 7.90 10.45
N PRO A 86 0.15 9.18 10.07
CA PRO A 86 1.19 9.63 9.17
C PRO A 86 2.55 9.64 9.88
N HIS A 87 3.60 9.24 9.13
CA HIS A 87 4.97 9.25 9.60
C HIS A 87 5.88 9.85 8.53
N GLN A 88 6.51 10.97 8.83
CA GLN A 88 7.12 11.83 7.83
C GLN A 88 8.43 11.28 7.25
N VAL A 89 9.28 10.72 8.10
CA VAL A 89 10.62 10.24 7.72
C VAL A 89 10.85 8.88 8.35
N PHE A 90 11.28 7.90 7.56
CA PHE A 90 11.60 6.57 8.08
C PHE A 90 12.83 6.62 9.00
N ASP A 91 12.63 6.17 10.21
CA ASP A 91 13.67 5.84 11.18
C ASP A 91 13.23 4.56 11.89
N ALA A 92 14.10 3.55 11.98
CA ALA A 92 13.71 2.23 12.46
C ALA A 92 13.32 2.24 13.96
N ASP A 93 14.04 2.99 14.80
CA ASP A 93 13.69 3.15 16.21
C ASP A 93 12.32 3.79 16.37
N ALA A 94 12.10 4.93 15.71
CA ALA A 94 10.82 5.66 15.78
C ALA A 94 9.64 4.84 15.25
N VAL A 95 9.83 4.04 14.20
CA VAL A 95 8.78 3.15 13.66
C VAL A 95 8.45 2.04 14.65
N LEU A 96 9.46 1.38 15.23
CA LEU A 96 9.27 0.32 16.22
C LEU A 96 8.59 0.86 17.49
N GLU A 97 8.99 2.03 17.98
CA GLU A 97 8.35 2.72 19.09
C GLU A 97 6.88 3.03 18.79
N ARG A 98 6.56 3.53 17.58
CA ARG A 98 5.19 3.83 17.19
C ARG A 98 4.32 2.58 17.01
N ILE A 99 4.87 1.48 16.53
CA ILE A 99 4.13 0.22 16.47
C ILE A 99 3.66 -0.18 17.88
N GLN A 100 4.53 -0.09 18.86
CA GLN A 100 4.21 -0.40 20.25
C GLN A 100 3.28 0.63 20.89
N SER A 101 3.64 1.91 20.88
CA SER A 101 2.92 2.98 21.57
C SER A 101 1.55 3.27 20.95
N ASP A 102 1.49 3.34 19.64
CA ASP A 102 0.26 3.62 18.90
C ASP A 102 -0.52 2.35 18.57
N ARG A 103 -0.05 1.15 18.98
CA ARG A 103 -0.70 -0.14 18.69
C ARG A 103 -0.98 -0.30 17.19
N ILE A 104 -0.01 0.02 16.34
CA ILE A 104 -0.14 -0.07 14.89
C ILE A 104 -0.45 -1.50 14.48
N SER A 105 -1.43 -1.68 13.60
CA SER A 105 -1.87 -2.99 13.13
C SER A 105 -1.54 -3.26 11.65
N PHE A 106 -1.28 -2.20 10.89
CA PHE A 106 -1.03 -2.29 9.45
C PHE A 106 0.13 -1.37 9.04
N LEU A 107 1.12 -1.92 8.32
CA LEU A 107 2.34 -1.21 7.89
C LEU A 107 2.70 -1.56 6.43
N PRO A 108 2.58 -0.62 5.49
CA PRO A 108 3.15 -0.77 4.15
C PRO A 108 4.56 -0.21 4.10
N GLY A 109 5.38 -0.74 3.21
CA GLY A 109 6.70 -0.16 2.97
C GLY A 109 7.54 -0.97 1.98
N PRO A 110 8.63 -0.38 1.48
CA PRO A 110 9.58 -1.09 0.65
C PRO A 110 10.30 -2.18 1.46
N PRO A 111 10.90 -3.17 0.79
CA PRO A 111 11.66 -4.23 1.47
C PRO A 111 12.73 -3.72 2.43
N THR A 112 13.39 -2.62 2.08
CA THR A 112 14.43 -1.99 2.89
C THR A 112 13.95 -1.54 4.27
N LEU A 113 12.68 -1.12 4.38
CA LEU A 113 12.07 -0.75 5.66
C LEU A 113 12.05 -1.97 6.60
N PHE A 114 11.54 -3.09 6.15
CA PHE A 114 11.45 -4.31 6.95
C PHE A 114 12.82 -4.92 7.25
N LEU A 115 13.77 -4.84 6.30
CA LEU A 115 15.16 -5.26 6.55
C LEU A 115 15.80 -4.42 7.65
N SER A 116 15.58 -3.11 7.68
CA SER A 116 16.11 -2.23 8.73
C SER A 116 15.47 -2.55 10.10
N MET A 117 14.17 -2.83 10.14
CA MET A 117 13.50 -3.28 11.38
C MET A 117 14.08 -4.61 11.87
N LEU A 118 14.23 -5.60 10.98
CA LEU A 118 14.77 -6.92 11.29
C LEU A 118 16.27 -6.89 11.72
N ALA A 119 17.02 -5.91 11.26
CA ALA A 119 18.41 -5.71 11.65
C ALA A 119 18.57 -4.87 12.92
N HIS A 120 17.47 -4.40 13.50
CA HIS A 120 17.54 -3.51 14.64
C HIS A 120 18.08 -4.22 15.91
N PRO A 121 19.13 -3.69 16.56
CA PRO A 121 19.82 -4.39 17.67
C PRO A 121 18.93 -4.61 18.90
N ARG A 122 17.89 -3.80 19.07
CA ARG A 122 16.94 -3.88 20.20
C ARG A 122 15.57 -4.42 19.77
N LEU A 123 15.44 -5.08 18.62
CA LEU A 123 14.16 -5.57 18.09
C LEU A 123 13.36 -6.35 19.14
N ALA A 124 14.02 -7.25 19.86
CA ALA A 124 13.37 -8.09 20.90
C ALA A 124 12.82 -7.29 22.10
N GLY A 125 13.17 -6.00 22.21
CA GLY A 125 12.67 -5.12 23.28
C GLY A 125 11.37 -4.40 22.96
N PHE A 126 10.86 -4.52 21.72
CA PHE A 126 9.62 -3.87 21.31
C PHE A 126 8.44 -4.84 21.27
N ASP A 127 7.28 -4.40 21.73
CA ASP A 127 6.02 -5.14 21.57
C ASP A 127 5.40 -4.87 20.19
N LEU A 128 5.60 -5.79 19.26
CA LEU A 128 5.04 -5.74 17.91
C LEU A 128 3.74 -6.55 17.77
N SER A 129 3.15 -7.04 18.86
CA SER A 129 1.99 -7.95 18.85
C SER A 129 0.74 -7.39 18.18
N SER A 130 0.64 -6.06 18.06
CA SER A 130 -0.45 -5.40 17.35
C SER A 130 -0.30 -5.43 15.83
N LEU A 131 0.93 -5.57 15.30
CA LEU A 131 1.23 -5.51 13.87
C LEU A 131 0.85 -6.83 13.20
N ARG A 132 -0.33 -6.87 12.57
CA ARG A 132 -0.88 -8.10 11.98
C ARG A 132 -0.69 -8.20 10.47
N SER A 133 -0.56 -7.07 9.78
CA SER A 133 -0.53 -7.02 8.31
C SER A 133 0.52 -6.06 7.78
N ALA A 134 1.18 -6.46 6.72
CA ALA A 134 2.13 -5.64 5.98
C ALA A 134 2.00 -5.85 4.46
N VAL A 135 2.17 -4.76 3.72
CA VAL A 135 2.31 -4.81 2.27
C VAL A 135 3.70 -4.33 1.91
N THR A 136 4.48 -5.17 1.24
CA THR A 136 5.80 -4.79 0.73
C THR A 136 5.82 -4.82 -0.80
N GLY A 137 6.71 -4.07 -1.43
CA GLY A 137 6.78 -4.00 -2.88
C GLY A 137 7.56 -2.80 -3.39
N ALA A 138 7.32 -2.41 -4.62
CA ALA A 138 8.05 -1.36 -5.36
C ALA A 138 9.55 -1.67 -5.58
N ALA A 139 10.02 -2.86 -5.20
CA ALA A 139 11.36 -3.39 -5.40
C ALA A 139 11.33 -4.92 -5.34
N SER A 140 12.45 -5.57 -5.70
CA SER A 140 12.59 -7.02 -5.57
C SER A 140 12.47 -7.45 -4.09
N VAL A 141 11.65 -8.46 -3.83
CA VAL A 141 11.37 -8.98 -2.49
C VAL A 141 11.93 -10.41 -2.41
N PRO A 142 13.00 -10.68 -1.64
CA PRO A 142 13.47 -12.04 -1.46
C PRO A 142 12.47 -12.89 -0.66
N PRO A 143 12.24 -14.18 -1.00
CA PRO A 143 11.35 -15.07 -0.24
C PRO A 143 11.70 -15.13 1.25
N VAL A 144 12.99 -15.12 1.57
CA VAL A 144 13.48 -15.13 2.95
C VAL A 144 13.00 -13.91 3.75
N LEU A 145 12.80 -12.75 3.10
CA LEU A 145 12.29 -11.57 3.79
C LEU A 145 10.84 -11.80 4.24
N ILE A 146 10.00 -12.38 3.38
CA ILE A 146 8.60 -12.69 3.73
C ILE A 146 8.56 -13.65 4.94
N THR A 147 9.39 -14.69 4.92
CA THR A 147 9.50 -15.64 6.02
C THR A 147 9.91 -14.93 7.31
N ARG A 148 10.97 -14.12 7.27
CA ARG A 148 11.45 -13.37 8.44
C ARG A 148 10.43 -12.36 8.98
N MET A 149 9.71 -11.68 8.11
CA MET A 149 8.61 -10.79 8.54
C MET A 149 7.52 -11.54 9.31
N ARG A 150 7.19 -12.76 8.87
CA ARG A 150 6.21 -13.61 9.56
C ARG A 150 6.75 -14.16 10.89
N GLU A 151 7.97 -14.66 10.92
CA GLU A 151 8.56 -15.35 12.07
C GLU A 151 9.14 -14.39 13.11
N GLU A 152 9.92 -13.38 12.70
CA GLU A 152 10.66 -12.51 13.60
C GLU A 152 9.87 -11.23 13.97
N LEU A 153 9.05 -10.66 13.04
CA LEU A 153 8.19 -9.52 13.34
C LEU A 153 6.76 -9.93 13.75
N GLY A 154 6.41 -11.23 13.66
CA GLY A 154 5.10 -11.74 14.03
C GLY A 154 3.96 -11.33 13.10
N ILE A 155 4.27 -10.84 11.89
CA ILE A 155 3.27 -10.32 10.95
C ILE A 155 2.58 -11.50 10.25
N ARG A 156 1.30 -11.73 10.55
CA ARG A 156 0.56 -12.88 9.98
C ARG A 156 0.30 -12.72 8.48
N ASN A 157 -0.12 -11.53 8.06
CA ASN A 157 -0.51 -11.23 6.69
C ASN A 157 0.59 -10.38 6.02
N VAL A 158 1.49 -11.03 5.31
CA VAL A 158 2.50 -10.35 4.50
C VAL A 158 2.16 -10.59 3.04
N THR A 159 2.04 -9.53 2.26
CA THR A 159 1.73 -9.62 0.84
C THR A 159 2.51 -8.61 0.01
N THR A 160 2.50 -8.80 -1.31
CA THR A 160 3.04 -7.87 -2.30
C THR A 160 1.96 -7.44 -3.27
N ALA A 161 2.16 -6.28 -3.88
CA ALA A 161 1.28 -5.73 -4.89
C ALA A 161 2.11 -5.15 -6.04
N TYR A 162 1.55 -5.18 -7.25
CA TYR A 162 2.11 -4.54 -8.42
C TYR A 162 1.15 -3.50 -8.98
N GLY A 163 1.70 -2.38 -9.38
CA GLY A 163 0.96 -1.32 -10.02
C GLY A 163 1.86 -0.23 -10.56
N LEU A 164 1.27 0.60 -11.41
CA LEU A 164 1.87 1.79 -12.00
C LEU A 164 0.91 2.96 -11.79
N THR A 165 1.43 4.17 -11.78
CA THR A 165 0.58 5.37 -11.74
C THR A 165 -0.43 5.36 -12.89
N GLU A 166 0.01 4.93 -14.08
CA GLU A 166 -0.77 4.85 -15.31
C GLU A 166 -1.95 3.86 -15.25
N CYS A 167 -1.89 2.83 -14.40
CA CYS A 167 -3.01 1.92 -14.14
C CYS A 167 -3.80 2.26 -12.87
N GLY A 168 -3.68 3.50 -12.38
CA GLY A 168 -4.37 3.98 -11.19
C GLY A 168 -3.66 3.66 -9.87
N GLY A 169 -2.51 2.98 -9.88
CA GLY A 169 -1.67 2.73 -8.71
C GLY A 169 -1.59 1.28 -8.25
N CYS A 170 -2.57 0.44 -8.53
CA CYS A 170 -2.53 -0.99 -8.21
C CYS A 170 -3.30 -1.80 -9.28
N ALA A 171 -2.68 -2.84 -9.80
CA ALA A 171 -3.26 -3.75 -10.78
C ALA A 171 -3.42 -5.17 -10.24
N THR A 172 -2.42 -5.66 -9.50
CA THR A 172 -2.43 -7.01 -8.92
C THR A 172 -1.97 -7.02 -7.47
N VAL A 173 -2.41 -8.04 -6.73
CA VAL A 173 -2.05 -8.27 -5.33
C VAL A 173 -1.91 -9.77 -5.10
N CYS A 174 -0.89 -10.20 -4.35
CA CYS A 174 -0.80 -11.55 -3.83
C CYS A 174 -1.80 -11.76 -2.69
N ASP A 175 -2.31 -12.99 -2.54
CA ASP A 175 -3.13 -13.34 -1.39
C ASP A 175 -2.23 -13.45 -0.14
N PRO A 176 -2.63 -12.89 1.03
CA PRO A 176 -1.86 -13.04 2.26
C PRO A 176 -1.63 -14.49 2.70
N SER A 177 -2.46 -15.43 2.23
CA SER A 177 -2.33 -16.88 2.48
C SER A 177 -1.35 -17.57 1.53
N ASP A 178 -0.89 -16.90 0.47
CA ASP A 178 0.10 -17.45 -0.45
C ASP A 178 1.43 -17.78 0.27
N SER A 179 2.18 -18.73 -0.30
CA SER A 179 3.52 -19.07 0.19
C SER A 179 4.48 -17.88 0.05
N ALA A 180 5.52 -17.84 0.88
CA ALA A 180 6.57 -16.82 0.75
C ALA A 180 7.19 -16.81 -0.65
N GLU A 181 7.34 -17.96 -1.26
CA GLU A 181 7.85 -18.14 -2.63
C GLU A 181 6.90 -17.51 -3.66
N THR A 182 5.59 -17.74 -3.56
CA THR A 182 4.59 -17.16 -4.44
C THR A 182 4.55 -15.63 -4.29
N ILE A 183 4.53 -15.13 -3.05
CA ILE A 183 4.49 -13.69 -2.76
C ILE A 183 5.73 -12.97 -3.30
N ALA A 184 6.91 -13.60 -3.19
CA ALA A 184 8.17 -12.98 -3.61
C ALA A 184 8.39 -13.03 -5.13
N ASN A 185 7.94 -14.09 -5.81
CA ASN A 185 8.28 -14.34 -7.22
C ASN A 185 7.12 -14.09 -8.20
N THR A 186 5.98 -13.63 -7.71
CA THR A 186 4.84 -13.27 -8.58
C THR A 186 4.30 -11.89 -8.27
N CYS A 187 3.52 -11.35 -9.19
CA CYS A 187 2.77 -10.10 -8.97
C CYS A 187 1.38 -10.35 -8.38
N GLY A 188 1.05 -11.61 -8.05
CA GLY A 188 -0.28 -11.99 -7.57
C GLY A 188 -1.34 -12.04 -8.66
N LYS A 189 -2.59 -11.83 -8.27
CA LYS A 189 -3.77 -11.88 -9.14
C LYS A 189 -4.27 -10.48 -9.44
N ALA A 190 -4.89 -10.29 -10.60
CA ALA A 190 -5.58 -9.05 -10.94
C ALA A 190 -6.62 -8.69 -9.86
N LEU A 191 -6.67 -7.41 -9.49
CA LEU A 191 -7.74 -6.91 -8.62
C LEU A 191 -9.11 -7.13 -9.28
N PRO A 192 -10.16 -7.41 -8.52
CA PRO A 192 -11.50 -7.49 -9.06
C PRO A 192 -11.86 -6.29 -9.94
N GLY A 193 -12.38 -6.58 -11.15
CA GLY A 193 -12.69 -5.57 -12.15
C GLY A 193 -11.49 -5.01 -12.92
N THR A 194 -10.30 -5.64 -12.80
CA THR A 194 -9.11 -5.34 -13.61
C THR A 194 -8.84 -6.47 -14.59
N GLU A 195 -8.70 -6.15 -15.88
CA GLU A 195 -8.28 -7.11 -16.90
C GLU A 195 -6.79 -6.97 -17.17
N MET A 196 -6.10 -8.12 -17.22
CA MET A 196 -4.68 -8.19 -17.56
C MET A 196 -4.43 -9.22 -18.65
N ARG A 197 -3.53 -8.88 -19.58
CA ARG A 197 -3.09 -9.79 -20.63
C ARG A 197 -1.56 -9.81 -20.70
N CYS A 198 -1.00 -11.00 -20.82
CA CYS A 198 0.35 -11.18 -21.30
C CYS A 198 0.30 -11.22 -22.82
N VAL A 199 1.09 -10.39 -23.47
CA VAL A 199 1.20 -10.34 -24.93
C VAL A 199 2.65 -10.51 -25.33
N ASP A 200 2.90 -11.14 -26.48
CA ASP A 200 4.23 -11.21 -27.05
C ASP A 200 4.70 -9.81 -27.47
N ALA A 201 5.99 -9.56 -27.31
CA ALA A 201 6.59 -8.34 -27.85
C ALA A 201 6.49 -8.36 -29.38
N GLN A 202 5.75 -7.43 -29.96
CA GLN A 202 5.69 -7.18 -31.39
C GLN A 202 6.70 -6.11 -31.78
#